data_f6acef3f107ea4815a3274b52d42d350
#
_entry.id   f6acef3f107ea4815a3274b52d42d350
#
_cell.length_a   1.000
_cell.length_b   1.000
_cell.length_c   1.000
_cell.angle_alpha   90.00
_cell.angle_beta   90.00
_cell.angle_gamma   90.00
#
_symmetry.space_group_name_H-M   'P 1'
#
loop_
_entity.id
_entity.type
_entity.pdbx_description
1 polymer ?
#
loop_
_entity_poly.entity_id
_entity_poly.type
_entity_poly.pdbx_seq_one_letter_code
_entity_poly.pdbx_strand_id
1 'polypeptide(L)'
;MLFLNLLHQSLSPFFIAKATVNMTPWISFLLNPTIIFSLVLLLLLAGLFLNNLHRSPRMPPGPIPLPIIGNLHLINIKRQDVSFMKLSKTYGPVFTFHLGLQKIVVLVGYEAVKEALLSKGNEFIDRPPIPIFLKIQHENGLFFSIGELWKNTRRFTLTTMRDLGMGTSLIEGKILEELSFLVERVNSFKGEPFALKTFAEAPTNITFTILFGERFDYADPTFTTLLRNISEVMSLLGDPALHLYNVYPFLGFLLKPHKMILKRIEETCAIIEKYMRDSKETLSRNQLQNYIDSMLFKQQQEGENGKKNSFHNPNIVASVLDLVMAGTETTATTLQWAALMMMKYPEIQRKVQQEIQRVVGSERLPVYEDRKQMPYTNAMIHEVQRFSSIVQHFPRCTAVDTHFRGYFIPKGTPVFPSLTSVLYDETQWETPYRFNPNHFLDAEGKFLKKDAFLPFSIGRRNCLGENLARMELFIFAVGLLQRFTFQAPPGMREEDLQLTTEPAFTRRPHSYSTCAVPTN
;
A
#
# COMPACT_ATOMS: atom_id res chain seq x y z
N MET A 1 44.15 -24.35 -54.61
CA MET A 1 44.40 -25.74 -54.20
C MET A 1 45.87 -26.18 -54.37
N LEU A 2 46.81 -25.28 -54.45
CA LEU A 2 48.26 -25.60 -54.68
C LEU A 2 49.18 -25.00 -53.59
N PHE A 3 48.61 -24.36 -52.54
CA PHE A 3 49.39 -23.77 -51.45
C PHE A 3 49.24 -24.50 -50.09
N LEU A 4 48.40 -25.53 -50.05
CA LEU A 4 48.16 -26.34 -48.82
C LEU A 4 48.93 -27.66 -48.81
N ASN A 5 49.61 -28.03 -49.90
CA ASN A 5 50.36 -29.31 -50.02
C ASN A 5 51.88 -29.19 -49.82
N LEU A 6 52.41 -27.99 -49.51
CA LEU A 6 53.84 -27.78 -49.30
C LEU A 6 54.26 -27.57 -47.83
N LEU A 7 53.31 -27.60 -46.90
CA LEU A 7 53.58 -27.48 -45.47
C LEU A 7 53.51 -28.80 -44.68
N HIS A 8 53.30 -29.92 -45.40
CA HIS A 8 53.16 -31.23 -44.72
C HIS A 8 54.38 -32.14 -44.79
N GLN A 9 55.54 -31.68 -45.32
CA GLN A 9 56.72 -32.55 -45.47
C GLN A 9 58.02 -32.09 -44.83
N SER A 10 57.99 -31.19 -43.84
CA SER A 10 59.26 -30.82 -43.16
C SER A 10 59.09 -30.39 -41.69
N LEU A 11 58.46 -31.20 -40.88
CA LEU A 11 58.63 -31.08 -39.41
C LEU A 11 58.66 -32.49 -38.83
N SER A 12 59.86 -32.90 -38.46
CA SER A 12 60.16 -34.20 -37.82
C SER A 12 59.41 -34.33 -36.47
N PRO A 13 58.95 -35.52 -36.07
CA PRO A 13 58.16 -35.78 -34.85
C PRO A 13 58.89 -35.49 -33.54
N PHE A 14 60.15 -35.10 -33.57
CA PHE A 14 61.02 -34.89 -32.41
C PHE A 14 60.91 -33.49 -31.79
N PHE A 15 60.30 -32.49 -32.44
CA PHE A 15 60.20 -31.13 -31.90
C PHE A 15 58.85 -30.85 -31.23
N ILE A 16 57.81 -31.66 -31.46
CA ILE A 16 56.48 -31.46 -30.85
C ILE A 16 56.38 -32.00 -29.39
N ALA A 17 57.31 -32.94 -29.05
CA ALA A 17 57.30 -33.58 -27.70
C ALA A 17 57.92 -32.76 -26.57
N LYS A 18 58.58 -31.63 -26.86
CA LYS A 18 59.23 -30.81 -25.83
C LYS A 18 58.60 -29.49 -25.48
N ALA A 19 57.59 -29.04 -26.21
CA ALA A 19 56.89 -27.76 -25.94
C ALA A 19 55.61 -27.90 -25.06
N THR A 20 55.14 -29.13 -24.79
CA THR A 20 53.88 -29.36 -24.05
C THR A 20 54.04 -29.66 -22.55
N VAL A 21 55.28 -29.69 -22.04
CA VAL A 21 55.55 -30.20 -20.71
C VAL A 21 55.53 -29.17 -19.58
N ASN A 22 55.55 -27.84 -19.87
CA ASN A 22 55.74 -26.84 -18.82
C ASN A 22 54.57 -25.81 -18.64
N MET A 23 53.47 -25.96 -19.34
CA MET A 23 52.31 -25.04 -19.12
C MET A 23 51.23 -25.61 -18.22
N THR A 24 51.23 -26.86 -17.92
CA THR A 24 50.17 -27.57 -17.15
C THR A 24 50.07 -27.18 -15.65
N PRO A 25 51.18 -26.96 -14.90
CA PRO A 25 51.04 -26.62 -13.49
C PRO A 25 50.44 -25.23 -13.22
N TRP A 26 50.77 -24.25 -14.07
CA TRP A 26 50.24 -22.90 -13.89
C TRP A 26 48.76 -22.77 -14.31
N ILE A 27 48.34 -23.49 -15.35
CA ILE A 27 46.95 -23.51 -15.81
C ILE A 27 46.10 -24.29 -14.81
N SER A 28 46.54 -25.42 -14.30
CA SER A 28 45.84 -26.18 -13.26
C SER A 28 45.76 -25.43 -11.92
N PHE A 29 46.78 -24.63 -11.60
CA PHE A 29 46.77 -23.75 -10.44
C PHE A 29 45.75 -22.62 -10.59
N LEU A 30 45.68 -21.95 -11.73
CA LEU A 30 44.72 -20.87 -12.03
C LEU A 30 43.25 -21.40 -12.17
N LEU A 31 43.07 -22.63 -12.59
CA LEU A 31 41.76 -23.29 -12.69
C LEU A 31 41.33 -23.96 -11.38
N ASN A 32 42.12 -23.88 -10.30
CA ASN A 32 41.74 -24.39 -9.01
C ASN A 32 40.51 -23.65 -8.50
N PRO A 33 39.37 -24.35 -8.21
CA PRO A 33 38.12 -23.74 -7.76
C PRO A 33 38.27 -22.82 -6.56
N THR A 34 39.20 -23.13 -5.65
CA THR A 34 39.48 -22.29 -4.48
C THR A 34 40.17 -20.97 -4.86
N ILE A 35 41.05 -20.98 -5.86
CA ILE A 35 41.73 -19.76 -6.35
C ILE A 35 40.75 -18.89 -7.12
N ILE A 36 39.93 -19.50 -8.00
CA ILE A 36 38.87 -18.78 -8.71
C ILE A 36 37.92 -18.14 -7.73
N PHE A 37 37.47 -18.89 -6.73
CA PHE A 37 36.57 -18.37 -5.68
C PHE A 37 37.23 -17.20 -4.90
N SER A 38 38.51 -17.35 -4.53
CA SER A 38 39.27 -16.30 -3.82
C SER A 38 39.45 -15.05 -4.66
N LEU A 39 39.72 -15.18 -5.96
CA LEU A 39 39.83 -14.05 -6.90
C LEU A 39 38.47 -13.36 -7.10
N VAL A 40 37.39 -14.11 -7.27
CA VAL A 40 36.05 -13.55 -7.36
C VAL A 40 35.68 -12.83 -6.08
N LEU A 41 35.97 -13.40 -4.92
CA LEU A 41 35.74 -12.78 -3.62
C LEU A 41 36.56 -11.49 -3.47
N LEU A 42 37.83 -11.50 -3.88
CA LEU A 42 38.71 -10.32 -3.83
C LEU A 42 38.23 -9.22 -4.78
N LEU A 43 37.80 -9.56 -5.98
CA LEU A 43 37.21 -8.62 -6.93
C LEU A 43 35.88 -8.03 -6.43
N LEU A 44 35.06 -8.84 -5.79
CA LEU A 44 33.84 -8.38 -5.14
C LEU A 44 34.15 -7.43 -3.98
N LEU A 45 35.13 -7.75 -3.14
CA LEU A 45 35.57 -6.89 -2.03
C LEU A 45 36.22 -5.59 -2.54
N ALA A 46 37.02 -5.66 -3.58
CA ALA A 46 37.60 -4.49 -4.23
C ALA A 46 36.53 -3.61 -4.90
N GLY A 47 35.57 -4.22 -5.57
CA GLY A 47 34.40 -3.53 -6.14
C GLY A 47 33.56 -2.81 -5.08
N LEU A 48 33.37 -3.45 -3.93
CA LEU A 48 32.72 -2.81 -2.79
C LEU A 48 33.51 -1.65 -2.20
N PHE A 49 34.80 -1.81 -2.06
CA PHE A 49 35.70 -0.75 -1.56
C PHE A 49 35.68 0.44 -2.50
N LEU A 50 35.82 0.21 -3.81
CA LEU A 50 35.77 1.26 -4.84
C LEU A 50 34.41 1.92 -4.91
N ASN A 51 33.30 1.17 -4.79
CA ASN A 51 31.95 1.73 -4.75
C ASN A 51 31.70 2.58 -3.48
N ASN A 52 32.32 2.22 -2.36
CA ASN A 52 32.32 3.05 -1.15
C ASN A 52 33.12 4.34 -1.31
N LEU A 53 34.25 4.29 -2.02
CA LEU A 53 35.05 5.49 -2.34
C LEU A 53 34.29 6.45 -3.30
N HIS A 54 33.47 5.92 -4.19
CA HIS A 54 32.61 6.68 -5.11
C HIS A 54 31.26 7.06 -4.48
N ARG A 55 31.08 6.89 -3.18
CA ARG A 55 29.93 7.50 -2.50
C ARG A 55 29.98 9.00 -2.74
N SER A 56 29.05 9.50 -3.52
CA SER A 56 28.87 10.93 -3.66
C SER A 56 28.79 11.53 -2.25
N PRO A 57 29.73 12.40 -1.84
CA PRO A 57 29.72 12.94 -0.48
C PRO A 57 28.49 13.79 -0.16
N ARG A 58 27.54 13.86 -1.12
CA ARG A 58 26.31 14.63 -1.07
C ARG A 58 25.05 13.83 -0.78
N MET A 59 25.09 12.48 -0.94
CA MET A 59 23.93 11.63 -0.60
C MET A 59 23.76 11.51 0.91
N PRO A 60 22.50 11.29 1.41
CA PRO A 60 22.26 11.03 2.83
C PRO A 60 23.11 9.86 3.36
N PRO A 61 23.56 9.92 4.64
CA PRO A 61 24.31 8.82 5.26
C PRO A 61 23.47 7.53 5.29
N GLY A 62 24.10 6.40 5.56
CA GLY A 62 23.38 5.14 5.70
C GLY A 62 24.29 3.96 5.98
N PRO A 63 23.74 2.79 6.28
CA PRO A 63 24.53 1.60 6.54
C PRO A 63 25.31 1.16 5.30
N ILE A 64 26.48 0.58 5.53
CA ILE A 64 27.32 0.03 4.47
C ILE A 64 26.58 -1.17 3.85
N PRO A 65 26.34 -1.16 2.53
CA PRO A 65 25.68 -2.28 1.88
C PRO A 65 26.62 -3.49 1.75
N LEU A 66 26.08 -4.68 1.97
CA LEU A 66 26.75 -5.93 1.59
C LEU A 66 26.64 -6.16 0.07
N PRO A 67 27.58 -6.92 -0.55
CA PRO A 67 27.48 -7.28 -1.94
C PRO A 67 26.13 -7.94 -2.23
N ILE A 68 25.58 -7.64 -3.41
CA ILE A 68 24.31 -8.21 -3.91
C ILE A 68 23.12 -7.89 -3.02
N ILE A 69 23.12 -8.29 -1.75
CA ILE A 69 21.96 -8.16 -0.85
C ILE A 69 21.76 -6.74 -0.28
N GLY A 70 22.73 -5.85 -0.44
CA GLY A 70 22.63 -4.49 0.12
C GLY A 70 22.47 -4.51 1.65
N ASN A 71 21.43 -3.86 2.13
CA ASN A 71 21.13 -3.77 3.55
C ASN A 71 19.93 -4.64 3.99
N LEU A 72 19.51 -5.63 3.16
CA LEU A 72 18.35 -6.48 3.46
C LEU A 72 18.51 -7.26 4.78
N HIS A 73 19.73 -7.56 5.20
CA HIS A 73 20.02 -8.25 6.48
C HIS A 73 19.70 -7.38 7.72
N LEU A 74 19.51 -6.06 7.56
CA LEU A 74 19.18 -5.12 8.63
C LEU A 74 17.67 -4.90 8.80
N ILE A 75 16.84 -5.47 7.89
CA ILE A 75 15.42 -5.20 7.87
C ILE A 75 14.61 -6.42 8.29
N ASN A 76 13.65 -6.20 9.17
CA ASN A 76 12.59 -7.18 9.38
C ASN A 76 11.52 -6.96 8.28
N ILE A 77 11.40 -7.89 7.36
CA ILE A 77 10.50 -7.78 6.20
C ILE A 77 9.04 -7.59 6.63
N LYS A 78 8.62 -8.22 7.74
CA LYS A 78 7.26 -8.07 8.29
C LYS A 78 7.04 -6.72 8.99
N ARG A 79 8.10 -6.09 9.49
CA ARG A 79 8.07 -4.83 10.26
C ARG A 79 9.16 -3.88 9.76
N GLN A 80 9.07 -3.53 8.47
CA GLN A 80 10.02 -2.61 7.82
C GLN A 80 10.00 -1.23 8.51
N ASP A 81 8.83 -0.79 8.92
CA ASP A 81 8.60 0.43 9.68
C ASP A 81 9.49 0.53 10.93
N VAL A 82 9.49 -0.51 11.76
CA VAL A 82 10.31 -0.58 12.99
C VAL A 82 11.79 -0.56 12.66
N SER A 83 12.20 -1.29 11.61
CA SER A 83 13.60 -1.33 11.18
C SER A 83 14.08 0.05 10.72
N PHE A 84 13.28 0.77 9.94
CA PHE A 84 13.62 2.13 9.49
C PHE A 84 13.66 3.13 10.64
N MET A 85 12.71 3.08 11.58
CA MET A 85 12.75 3.91 12.79
C MET A 85 13.97 3.62 13.66
N LYS A 86 14.41 2.35 13.75
CA LYS A 86 15.64 2.00 14.48
C LYS A 86 16.89 2.55 13.78
N LEU A 87 16.98 2.41 12.47
CA LEU A 87 18.12 2.92 11.69
C LEU A 87 18.20 4.44 11.72
N SER A 88 17.07 5.14 11.77
CA SER A 88 17.07 6.60 11.85
C SER A 88 17.68 7.15 13.14
N LYS A 89 17.70 6.38 14.23
CA LYS A 89 18.38 6.78 15.47
C LYS A 89 19.90 6.87 15.28
N THR A 90 20.47 6.13 14.33
CA THR A 90 21.91 6.14 14.03
C THR A 90 22.26 7.08 12.89
N TYR A 91 21.45 7.09 11.81
CA TYR A 91 21.77 7.79 10.57
C TYR A 91 21.02 9.10 10.37
N GLY A 92 20.11 9.45 11.30
CA GLY A 92 19.26 10.64 11.22
C GLY A 92 17.95 10.39 10.46
N PRO A 93 17.08 11.42 10.37
CA PRO A 93 15.73 11.32 9.80
C PRO A 93 15.70 11.16 8.28
N VAL A 94 16.85 11.33 7.61
CA VAL A 94 17.01 11.16 6.16
C VAL A 94 18.26 10.31 5.94
N PHE A 95 18.08 9.10 5.46
CA PHE A 95 19.21 8.20 5.25
C PHE A 95 19.06 7.35 3.98
N THR A 96 20.21 6.91 3.46
CA THR A 96 20.27 6.00 2.31
C THR A 96 20.23 4.55 2.78
N PHE A 97 19.42 3.73 2.09
CA PHE A 97 19.31 2.31 2.33
C PHE A 97 19.40 1.56 0.99
N HIS A 98 19.93 0.35 0.99
CA HIS A 98 20.08 -0.45 -0.23
C HIS A 98 19.16 -1.69 -0.17
N LEU A 99 18.16 -1.72 -1.01
CA LEU A 99 17.34 -2.91 -1.29
C LEU A 99 18.03 -3.71 -2.40
N GLY A 100 18.87 -4.68 -2.00
CA GLY A 100 19.77 -5.30 -2.96
C GLY A 100 20.72 -4.29 -3.56
N LEU A 101 20.72 -4.18 -4.88
CA LEU A 101 21.55 -3.20 -5.60
C LEU A 101 20.86 -1.82 -5.73
N GLN A 102 19.56 -1.73 -5.47
CA GLN A 102 18.82 -0.49 -5.60
C GLN A 102 19.02 0.42 -4.40
N LYS A 103 19.49 1.63 -4.66
CA LYS A 103 19.63 2.69 -3.66
C LYS A 103 18.29 3.38 -3.45
N ILE A 104 17.84 3.51 -2.20
CA ILE A 104 16.65 4.27 -1.81
C ILE A 104 16.98 5.30 -0.75
N VAL A 105 16.20 6.34 -0.62
CA VAL A 105 16.24 7.29 0.50
C VAL A 105 15.03 7.05 1.40
N VAL A 106 15.26 6.91 2.69
CA VAL A 106 14.21 6.72 3.70
C VAL A 106 14.03 8.01 4.48
N LEU A 107 12.77 8.44 4.66
CA LEU A 107 12.39 9.61 5.44
C LEU A 107 11.65 9.15 6.70
N VAL A 108 12.10 9.57 7.87
CA VAL A 108 11.57 9.17 9.17
C VAL A 108 11.23 10.41 10.01
N GLY A 109 10.07 10.37 10.67
CA GLY A 109 9.57 11.45 11.51
C GLY A 109 8.78 12.51 10.76
N TYR A 110 7.97 13.26 11.52
CA TYR A 110 7.00 14.22 11.00
C TYR A 110 7.64 15.29 10.12
N GLU A 111 8.69 15.95 10.61
CA GLU A 111 9.31 17.09 9.92
C GLU A 111 9.93 16.70 8.57
N ALA A 112 10.61 15.55 8.49
CA ALA A 112 11.24 15.09 7.24
C ALA A 112 10.19 14.70 6.19
N VAL A 113 9.15 13.99 6.62
CA VAL A 113 8.06 13.54 5.74
C VAL A 113 7.23 14.73 5.26
N LYS A 114 6.86 15.67 6.16
CA LYS A 114 6.10 16.88 5.81
C LYS A 114 6.86 17.75 4.82
N GLU A 115 8.13 18.03 5.07
CA GLU A 115 8.95 18.85 4.19
C GLU A 115 9.06 18.25 2.79
N ALA A 116 9.32 16.94 2.69
CA ALA A 116 9.44 16.27 1.39
C ALA A 116 8.11 16.22 0.62
N LEU A 117 7.00 15.88 1.29
CA LEU A 117 5.74 15.64 0.59
C LEU A 117 4.91 16.91 0.36
N LEU A 118 5.10 17.94 1.17
CA LEU A 118 4.36 19.20 1.07
C LEU A 118 5.22 20.32 0.49
N SER A 119 6.32 20.70 1.16
CA SER A 119 7.17 21.83 0.74
C SER A 119 7.94 21.54 -0.54
N LYS A 120 8.44 20.30 -0.69
CA LYS A 120 9.18 19.78 -1.85
C LYS A 120 8.33 18.80 -2.68
N GLY A 121 7.02 18.93 -2.61
CA GLY A 121 6.09 17.96 -3.18
C GLY A 121 6.16 17.78 -4.69
N ASN A 122 6.73 18.72 -5.44
CA ASN A 122 6.96 18.59 -6.88
C ASN A 122 8.19 17.73 -7.17
N GLU A 123 9.23 17.86 -6.36
CA GLU A 123 10.47 17.12 -6.49
C GLU A 123 10.28 15.62 -6.15
N PHE A 124 9.37 15.31 -5.20
CA PHE A 124 9.08 13.95 -4.73
C PHE A 124 7.74 13.39 -5.26
N ILE A 125 7.30 13.83 -6.44
CA ILE A 125 5.96 13.51 -6.95
C ILE A 125 5.88 12.17 -7.68
N ASP A 126 6.95 11.70 -8.28
CA ASP A 126 6.95 10.51 -9.11
C ASP A 126 6.88 9.20 -8.31
N ARG A 127 6.75 8.10 -9.02
CA ARG A 127 6.71 6.74 -8.47
C ARG A 127 7.88 5.92 -8.98
N PRO A 128 8.49 5.08 -8.13
CA PRO A 128 9.52 4.17 -8.59
C PRO A 128 8.92 3.02 -9.42
N PRO A 129 9.67 2.49 -10.40
CA PRO A 129 9.24 1.38 -11.23
C PRO A 129 9.36 0.05 -10.46
N ILE A 130 8.36 -0.30 -9.67
CA ILE A 130 8.32 -1.56 -8.90
C ILE A 130 7.90 -2.70 -9.84
N PRO A 131 8.67 -3.80 -9.97
CA PRO A 131 8.47 -4.84 -10.96
C PRO A 131 7.07 -5.46 -11.00
N ILE A 132 6.46 -5.74 -9.85
CA ILE A 132 5.10 -6.30 -9.83
C ILE A 132 4.07 -5.30 -10.37
N PHE A 133 4.15 -4.02 -9.97
CA PHE A 133 3.19 -3.00 -10.40
C PHE A 133 3.38 -2.62 -11.88
N LEU A 134 4.61 -2.66 -12.40
CA LEU A 134 4.85 -2.52 -13.84
C LEU A 134 4.14 -3.61 -14.64
N LYS A 135 4.11 -4.86 -14.12
CA LYS A 135 3.39 -5.97 -14.77
C LYS A 135 1.88 -5.89 -14.62
N ILE A 136 1.37 -5.31 -13.53
CA ILE A 136 -0.07 -5.16 -13.29
C ILE A 136 -0.63 -4.01 -14.13
N GLN A 137 0.03 -2.86 -14.14
CA GLN A 137 -0.55 -1.60 -14.60
C GLN A 137 0.09 -1.05 -15.87
N HIS A 138 1.27 -1.54 -16.27
CA HIS A 138 1.99 -1.04 -17.44
C HIS A 138 2.07 0.50 -17.45
N GLU A 139 2.45 1.09 -16.29
CA GLU A 139 2.57 2.55 -16.06
C GLU A 139 1.25 3.34 -16.14
N ASN A 140 0.11 2.66 -16.20
CA ASN A 140 -1.23 3.28 -16.19
C ASN A 140 -1.79 3.43 -14.76
N GLY A 141 -3.01 3.96 -14.67
CA GLY A 141 -3.79 4.09 -13.43
C GLY A 141 -3.44 5.33 -12.60
N LEU A 142 -3.80 5.27 -11.33
CA LEU A 142 -3.66 6.35 -10.35
C LEU A 142 -2.47 6.17 -9.40
N PHE A 143 -2.06 4.90 -9.17
CA PHE A 143 -1.06 4.60 -8.14
C PHE A 143 0.37 4.80 -8.62
N PHE A 144 0.74 4.19 -9.76
CA PHE A 144 2.12 4.16 -10.24
C PHE A 144 2.37 4.92 -11.54
N SER A 145 1.33 5.44 -12.21
CA SER A 145 1.52 6.36 -13.33
C SER A 145 2.20 7.66 -12.89
N ILE A 146 2.93 8.30 -13.80
CA ILE A 146 3.70 9.52 -13.56
C ILE A 146 3.41 10.59 -14.64
N GLY A 147 3.93 11.78 -14.46
CA GLY A 147 3.87 12.85 -15.45
C GLY A 147 2.46 13.32 -15.78
N GLU A 148 2.20 13.62 -17.06
CA GLU A 148 0.92 14.17 -17.52
C GLU A 148 -0.22 13.14 -17.46
N LEU A 149 0.07 11.86 -17.72
CA LEU A 149 -0.92 10.79 -17.61
C LEU A 149 -1.54 10.79 -16.19
N TRP A 150 -0.68 10.75 -15.18
CA TRP A 150 -1.14 10.81 -13.79
C TRP A 150 -1.88 12.09 -13.45
N LYS A 151 -1.37 13.26 -13.85
CA LYS A 151 -2.00 14.54 -13.54
C LYS A 151 -3.41 14.64 -14.11
N ASN A 152 -3.58 14.24 -15.38
CA ASN A 152 -4.87 14.29 -16.06
C ASN A 152 -5.85 13.28 -15.48
N THR A 153 -5.42 12.01 -15.30
CA THR A 153 -6.24 10.96 -14.72
C THR A 153 -6.67 11.32 -13.31
N ARG A 154 -5.74 11.76 -12.43
CA ARG A 154 -6.07 12.14 -11.06
C ARG A 154 -7.02 13.34 -10.99
N ARG A 155 -6.77 14.40 -11.78
CA ARG A 155 -7.64 15.58 -11.80
C ARG A 155 -9.05 15.21 -12.22
N PHE A 156 -9.17 14.43 -13.30
CA PHE A 156 -10.45 13.94 -13.78
C PHE A 156 -11.15 13.09 -12.72
N THR A 157 -10.46 12.11 -12.14
CA THR A 157 -11.00 11.23 -11.09
C THR A 157 -11.53 12.04 -9.91
N LEU A 158 -10.77 13.01 -9.38
CA LEU A 158 -11.21 13.86 -8.27
C LEU A 158 -12.47 14.66 -8.60
N THR A 159 -12.59 15.20 -9.82
CA THR A 159 -13.78 15.91 -10.28
C THR A 159 -14.96 14.96 -10.38
N THR A 160 -14.80 13.84 -11.09
CA THR A 160 -15.86 12.85 -11.29
C THR A 160 -16.35 12.26 -9.96
N MET A 161 -15.45 11.92 -9.02
CA MET A 161 -15.87 11.42 -7.71
C MET A 161 -16.71 12.45 -6.94
N ARG A 162 -16.40 13.75 -7.07
CA ARG A 162 -17.21 14.82 -6.48
C ARG A 162 -18.57 14.93 -7.16
N ASP A 163 -18.60 14.87 -8.49
CA ASP A 163 -19.83 14.92 -9.28
C ASP A 163 -20.74 13.73 -9.01
N LEU A 164 -20.18 12.55 -8.73
CA LEU A 164 -20.88 11.35 -8.26
C LEU A 164 -21.29 11.41 -6.77
N GLY A 165 -21.06 12.54 -6.13
CA GLY A 165 -21.53 12.82 -4.77
C GLY A 165 -20.55 12.47 -3.65
N MET A 166 -19.30 12.15 -3.92
CA MET A 166 -18.31 11.91 -2.86
C MET A 166 -18.15 13.13 -1.94
N GLY A 167 -18.42 12.95 -0.66
CA GLY A 167 -18.39 14.01 0.35
C GLY A 167 -19.68 14.80 0.47
N THR A 168 -20.78 14.36 -0.15
CA THR A 168 -22.11 14.99 -0.07
C THR A 168 -23.13 14.10 0.59
N SER A 169 -24.34 14.60 0.85
CA SER A 169 -25.47 13.85 1.37
C SER A 169 -25.92 12.69 0.48
N LEU A 170 -25.64 12.74 -0.83
CA LEU A 170 -25.97 11.65 -1.74
C LEU A 170 -25.21 10.36 -1.38
N ILE A 171 -23.90 10.44 -1.23
CA ILE A 171 -23.09 9.28 -0.85
C ILE A 171 -23.33 8.89 0.62
N GLU A 172 -23.60 9.86 1.50
CA GLU A 172 -24.00 9.58 2.87
C GLU A 172 -25.25 8.72 2.93
N GLY A 173 -26.26 9.02 2.11
CA GLY A 173 -27.47 8.21 1.99
C GLY A 173 -27.18 6.76 1.58
N LYS A 174 -26.28 6.55 0.62
CA LYS A 174 -25.83 5.22 0.20
C LYS A 174 -25.08 4.47 1.32
N ILE A 175 -24.25 5.18 2.09
CA ILE A 175 -23.53 4.59 3.24
C ILE A 175 -24.52 4.19 4.35
N LEU A 176 -25.56 4.99 4.58
CA LEU A 176 -26.61 4.68 5.56
C LEU A 176 -27.46 3.48 5.14
N GLU A 177 -27.80 3.38 3.85
CA GLU A 177 -28.45 2.21 3.29
C GLU A 177 -27.59 0.95 3.47
N GLU A 178 -26.30 1.03 3.12
CA GLU A 178 -25.36 -0.08 3.26
C GLU A 178 -25.11 -0.44 4.73
N LEU A 179 -25.13 0.54 5.65
CA LEU A 179 -25.09 0.28 7.10
C LEU A 179 -26.24 -0.63 7.53
N SER A 180 -27.45 -0.44 6.98
CA SER A 180 -28.62 -1.28 7.33
C SER A 180 -28.36 -2.74 6.95
N PHE A 181 -27.84 -3.00 5.74
CA PHE A 181 -27.45 -4.36 5.32
C PHE A 181 -26.33 -4.95 6.17
N LEU A 182 -25.34 -4.14 6.54
CA LEU A 182 -24.23 -4.58 7.41
C LEU A 182 -24.77 -4.95 8.80
N VAL A 183 -25.66 -4.17 9.36
CA VAL A 183 -26.32 -4.45 10.66
C VAL A 183 -27.12 -5.76 10.58
N GLU A 184 -27.91 -5.97 9.54
CA GLU A 184 -28.63 -7.22 9.30
C GLU A 184 -27.66 -8.40 9.18
N ARG A 185 -26.57 -8.23 8.43
CA ARG A 185 -25.52 -9.23 8.27
C ARG A 185 -24.90 -9.62 9.61
N VAL A 186 -24.54 -8.66 10.44
CA VAL A 186 -23.99 -8.90 11.78
C VAL A 186 -25.02 -9.54 12.70
N ASN A 187 -26.26 -9.07 12.65
CA ASN A 187 -27.36 -9.64 13.46
C ASN A 187 -27.67 -11.10 13.10
N SER A 188 -27.45 -11.50 11.83
CA SER A 188 -27.68 -12.89 11.38
C SER A 188 -26.80 -13.91 12.10
N PHE A 189 -25.69 -13.51 12.70
CA PHE A 189 -24.84 -14.37 13.53
C PHE A 189 -25.40 -14.60 14.95
N LYS A 190 -26.43 -13.85 15.38
CA LYS A 190 -27.15 -14.04 16.67
C LYS A 190 -26.23 -14.08 17.89
N GLY A 191 -25.16 -13.29 17.89
CA GLY A 191 -24.14 -13.26 18.96
C GLY A 191 -23.08 -14.35 18.87
N GLU A 192 -23.19 -15.29 17.93
CA GLU A 192 -22.17 -16.30 17.68
C GLU A 192 -20.91 -15.67 17.08
N PRO A 193 -19.73 -16.29 17.26
CA PRO A 193 -18.47 -15.78 16.72
C PRO A 193 -18.46 -15.74 15.19
N PHE A 194 -18.07 -14.59 14.62
CA PHE A 194 -17.85 -14.43 13.19
C PHE A 194 -16.50 -13.75 12.90
N ALA A 195 -15.99 -13.98 11.70
CA ALA A 195 -14.68 -13.45 11.31
C ALA A 195 -14.71 -11.93 11.06
N LEU A 196 -13.70 -11.18 11.55
CA LEU A 196 -13.58 -9.74 11.33
C LEU A 196 -13.59 -9.32 9.85
N LYS A 197 -13.19 -10.23 8.93
CA LYS A 197 -13.24 -9.97 7.47
C LYS A 197 -14.64 -9.66 6.94
N THR A 198 -15.70 -10.01 7.65
CA THR A 198 -17.10 -9.65 7.33
C THR A 198 -17.27 -8.13 7.19
N PHE A 199 -16.51 -7.34 7.95
CA PHE A 199 -16.51 -5.88 7.84
C PHE A 199 -15.95 -5.33 6.53
N ALA A 200 -15.45 -6.18 5.63
CA ALA A 200 -15.04 -5.75 4.29
C ALA A 200 -16.21 -5.64 3.31
N GLU A 201 -17.33 -6.31 3.60
CA GLU A 201 -18.49 -6.39 2.68
C GLU A 201 -19.07 -5.00 2.38
N ALA A 202 -19.33 -4.18 3.40
CA ALA A 202 -19.96 -2.88 3.24
C ALA A 202 -19.09 -1.81 2.54
N PRO A 203 -17.85 -1.53 2.95
CA PRO A 203 -17.00 -0.57 2.25
C PRO A 203 -16.72 -0.95 0.79
N THR A 204 -16.62 -2.26 0.52
CA THR A 204 -16.47 -2.77 -0.84
C THR A 204 -17.68 -2.41 -1.69
N ASN A 205 -18.88 -2.58 -1.14
CA ASN A 205 -20.13 -2.28 -1.85
C ASN A 205 -20.29 -0.78 -2.13
N ILE A 206 -19.92 0.08 -1.20
CA ILE A 206 -19.88 1.54 -1.45
C ILE A 206 -18.93 1.87 -2.61
N THR A 207 -17.74 1.28 -2.60
CA THR A 207 -16.78 1.44 -3.70
C THR A 207 -17.37 0.97 -5.03
N PHE A 208 -18.00 -0.20 -5.07
CA PHE A 208 -18.59 -0.76 -6.30
C PHE A 208 -19.78 0.06 -6.79
N THR A 209 -20.60 0.57 -5.88
CA THR A 209 -21.70 1.49 -6.23
C THR A 209 -21.20 2.75 -6.95
N ILE A 210 -20.06 3.30 -6.52
CA ILE A 210 -19.45 4.47 -7.18
C ILE A 210 -18.84 4.09 -8.54
N LEU A 211 -18.20 2.93 -8.62
CA LEU A 211 -17.45 2.52 -9.82
C LEU A 211 -18.33 1.89 -10.91
N PHE A 212 -19.27 1.05 -10.51
CA PHE A 212 -20.12 0.25 -11.41
C PHE A 212 -21.58 0.76 -11.46
N GLY A 213 -22.00 1.59 -10.51
CA GLY A 213 -23.34 2.18 -10.48
C GLY A 213 -24.38 1.35 -9.72
N GLU A 214 -24.03 0.17 -9.22
CA GLU A 214 -24.97 -0.74 -8.55
C GLU A 214 -24.43 -1.27 -7.23
N ARG A 215 -25.35 -1.60 -6.33
CA ARG A 215 -25.10 -2.34 -5.10
C ARG A 215 -25.19 -3.83 -5.40
N PHE A 216 -24.29 -4.61 -4.85
CA PHE A 216 -24.30 -6.08 -4.95
C PHE A 216 -24.88 -6.71 -3.68
N ASP A 217 -25.58 -7.83 -3.85
CA ASP A 217 -25.85 -8.71 -2.71
C ASP A 217 -24.52 -9.32 -2.20
N TYR A 218 -24.40 -9.50 -0.88
CA TYR A 218 -23.18 -10.08 -0.30
C TYR A 218 -22.92 -11.54 -0.74
N ALA A 219 -23.95 -12.24 -1.21
CA ALA A 219 -23.85 -13.58 -1.77
C ALA A 219 -23.65 -13.59 -3.30
N ASP A 220 -23.67 -12.42 -3.97
CA ASP A 220 -23.48 -12.34 -5.41
C ASP A 220 -22.12 -12.95 -5.84
N PRO A 221 -22.10 -13.84 -6.85
CA PRO A 221 -20.86 -14.49 -7.30
C PRO A 221 -19.79 -13.53 -7.81
N THR A 222 -20.19 -12.42 -8.46
CA THR A 222 -19.26 -11.39 -8.94
C THR A 222 -18.64 -10.64 -7.77
N PHE A 223 -19.49 -10.23 -6.82
CA PHE A 223 -19.05 -9.54 -5.59
C PHE A 223 -18.07 -10.38 -4.79
N THR A 224 -18.46 -11.62 -4.49
CA THR A 224 -17.61 -12.54 -3.70
C THR A 224 -16.30 -12.88 -4.41
N THR A 225 -16.30 -12.97 -5.74
CA THR A 225 -15.09 -13.19 -6.54
C THR A 225 -14.17 -12.01 -6.50
N LEU A 226 -14.68 -10.79 -6.71
CA LEU A 226 -13.89 -9.56 -6.63
C LEU A 226 -13.30 -9.37 -5.21
N LEU A 227 -14.13 -9.50 -4.18
CA LEU A 227 -13.69 -9.37 -2.78
C LEU A 227 -12.58 -10.38 -2.44
N ARG A 228 -12.74 -11.65 -2.84
CA ARG A 228 -11.74 -12.69 -2.65
C ARG A 228 -10.45 -12.38 -3.40
N ASN A 229 -10.53 -12.04 -4.68
CA ASN A 229 -9.35 -11.73 -5.51
C ASN A 229 -8.55 -10.56 -4.93
N ILE A 230 -9.23 -9.47 -4.54
CA ILE A 230 -8.57 -8.32 -3.91
C ILE A 230 -7.91 -8.72 -2.58
N SER A 231 -8.64 -9.43 -1.72
CA SER A 231 -8.09 -9.88 -0.44
C SER A 231 -6.84 -10.75 -0.59
N GLU A 232 -6.84 -11.69 -1.55
CA GLU A 232 -5.68 -12.54 -1.86
C GLU A 232 -4.51 -11.72 -2.42
N VAL A 233 -4.76 -10.80 -3.35
CA VAL A 233 -3.74 -9.90 -3.90
C VAL A 233 -3.10 -9.07 -2.78
N MET A 234 -3.90 -8.45 -1.93
CA MET A 234 -3.40 -7.62 -0.82
C MET A 234 -2.58 -8.44 0.18
N SER A 235 -2.96 -9.68 0.46
CA SER A 235 -2.16 -10.59 1.28
C SER A 235 -0.83 -10.96 0.61
N LEU A 236 -0.86 -11.32 -0.67
CA LEU A 236 0.33 -11.69 -1.44
C LEU A 236 1.30 -10.50 -1.64
N LEU A 237 0.80 -9.26 -1.69
CA LEU A 237 1.64 -8.06 -1.77
C LEU A 237 2.52 -7.87 -0.50
N GLY A 238 2.15 -8.45 0.63
CA GLY A 238 2.96 -8.50 1.85
C GLY A 238 3.88 -9.72 1.96
N ASP A 239 3.85 -10.65 1.00
CA ASP A 239 4.64 -11.88 1.04
C ASP A 239 6.14 -11.59 0.89
N PRO A 240 7.01 -12.13 1.77
CA PRO A 240 8.46 -11.97 1.68
C PRO A 240 9.06 -12.40 0.34
N ALA A 241 8.51 -13.46 -0.30
CA ALA A 241 8.98 -13.91 -1.60
C ALA A 241 8.62 -12.91 -2.72
N LEU A 242 7.53 -12.15 -2.59
CA LEU A 242 7.23 -11.06 -3.51
C LEU A 242 8.20 -9.88 -3.33
N HIS A 243 8.55 -9.55 -2.10
CA HIS A 243 9.59 -8.53 -1.86
C HIS A 243 10.92 -8.94 -2.50
N LEU A 244 11.29 -10.21 -2.39
CA LEU A 244 12.47 -10.76 -3.06
C LEU A 244 12.35 -10.66 -4.59
N TYR A 245 11.17 -10.96 -5.16
CA TYR A 245 10.90 -10.78 -6.58
C TYR A 245 11.06 -9.32 -7.03
N ASN A 246 10.56 -8.36 -6.25
CA ASN A 246 10.68 -6.94 -6.58
C ASN A 246 12.13 -6.44 -6.55
N VAL A 247 12.99 -7.05 -5.72
CA VAL A 247 14.43 -6.73 -5.67
C VAL A 247 15.20 -7.47 -6.78
N TYR A 248 14.85 -8.74 -7.06
CA TYR A 248 15.51 -9.61 -8.02
C TYR A 248 14.50 -10.26 -8.98
N PRO A 249 13.97 -9.52 -9.96
CA PRO A 249 12.92 -10.04 -10.86
C PRO A 249 13.33 -11.28 -11.66
N PHE A 250 14.63 -11.45 -11.90
CA PHE A 250 15.16 -12.62 -12.59
C PHE A 250 14.95 -13.94 -11.83
N LEU A 251 14.72 -13.89 -10.50
CA LEU A 251 14.36 -15.05 -9.70
C LEU A 251 12.88 -15.46 -9.83
N GLY A 252 12.11 -14.74 -10.65
CA GLY A 252 10.68 -14.99 -10.82
C GLY A 252 10.32 -16.40 -11.29
N PHE A 253 11.24 -17.12 -11.92
CA PHE A 253 10.99 -18.54 -12.32
C PHE A 253 10.91 -19.47 -11.10
N LEU A 254 11.55 -19.13 -9.98
CA LEU A 254 11.53 -19.89 -8.72
C LEU A 254 10.40 -19.46 -7.80
N LEU A 255 9.87 -18.25 -7.94
CA LEU A 255 8.93 -17.64 -7.01
C LEU A 255 7.48 -17.76 -7.53
N LYS A 256 6.53 -18.02 -6.63
CA LYS A 256 5.12 -18.22 -6.99
C LYS A 256 4.24 -16.98 -6.78
N PRO A 257 4.42 -16.13 -5.74
CA PRO A 257 3.44 -15.09 -5.38
C PRO A 257 3.09 -14.14 -6.52
N HIS A 258 4.09 -13.65 -7.28
CA HIS A 258 3.83 -12.74 -8.40
C HIS A 258 2.95 -13.36 -9.50
N LYS A 259 3.07 -14.68 -9.76
CA LYS A 259 2.22 -15.38 -10.74
C LYS A 259 0.77 -15.47 -10.26
N MET A 260 0.58 -15.72 -8.97
CA MET A 260 -0.76 -15.75 -8.36
C MET A 260 -1.41 -14.37 -8.38
N ILE A 261 -0.65 -13.33 -8.03
CA ILE A 261 -1.13 -11.94 -8.13
C ILE A 261 -1.60 -11.62 -9.55
N LEU A 262 -0.77 -11.89 -10.56
CA LEU A 262 -1.11 -11.58 -11.95
C LEU A 262 -2.37 -12.32 -12.40
N LYS A 263 -2.55 -13.59 -12.00
CA LYS A 263 -3.77 -14.35 -12.29
C LYS A 263 -5.01 -13.70 -11.66
N ARG A 264 -4.96 -13.33 -10.38
CA ARG A 264 -6.11 -12.69 -9.70
C ARG A 264 -6.42 -11.29 -10.26
N ILE A 265 -5.39 -10.56 -10.64
CA ILE A 265 -5.56 -9.26 -11.31
C ILE A 265 -6.20 -9.44 -12.69
N GLU A 266 -5.77 -10.42 -13.48
CA GLU A 266 -6.35 -10.73 -14.79
C GLU A 266 -7.84 -11.09 -14.66
N GLU A 267 -8.20 -11.95 -13.71
CA GLU A 267 -9.60 -12.28 -13.39
C GLU A 267 -10.41 -11.03 -13.01
N THR A 268 -9.84 -10.13 -12.22
CA THR A 268 -10.48 -8.88 -11.80
C THR A 268 -10.63 -7.91 -12.98
N CYS A 269 -9.58 -7.75 -13.80
CA CYS A 269 -9.62 -6.89 -14.99
C CYS A 269 -10.66 -7.37 -16.02
N ALA A 270 -10.82 -8.69 -16.20
CA ALA A 270 -11.84 -9.25 -17.08
C ALA A 270 -13.27 -8.85 -16.67
N ILE A 271 -13.54 -8.79 -15.35
CA ILE A 271 -14.82 -8.30 -14.82
C ILE A 271 -14.97 -6.80 -15.10
N ILE A 272 -13.94 -5.99 -14.82
CA ILE A 272 -13.95 -4.54 -15.10
C ILE A 272 -14.20 -4.28 -16.59
N GLU A 273 -13.51 -5.01 -17.48
CA GLU A 273 -13.69 -4.89 -18.93
C GLU A 273 -15.09 -5.27 -19.40
N LYS A 274 -15.74 -6.25 -18.75
CA LYS A 274 -17.14 -6.59 -19.00
C LYS A 274 -18.04 -5.37 -18.69
N TYR A 275 -17.92 -4.78 -17.51
CA TYR A 275 -18.66 -3.57 -17.15
C TYR A 275 -18.40 -2.42 -18.12
N MET A 276 -17.16 -2.24 -18.58
CA MET A 276 -16.83 -1.22 -19.59
C MET A 276 -17.52 -1.49 -20.93
N ARG A 277 -17.64 -2.75 -21.36
CA ARG A 277 -18.38 -3.09 -22.60
C ARG A 277 -19.85 -2.80 -22.47
N ASP A 278 -20.47 -3.27 -21.37
CA ASP A 278 -21.89 -3.08 -21.08
C ASP A 278 -22.25 -1.58 -21.00
N SER A 279 -21.42 -0.78 -20.32
CA SER A 279 -21.55 0.69 -20.27
C SER A 279 -21.41 1.36 -21.63
N LYS A 280 -20.52 0.89 -22.52
CA LYS A 280 -20.36 1.48 -23.87
C LYS A 280 -21.63 1.36 -24.73
N GLU A 281 -22.38 0.29 -24.57
CA GLU A 281 -23.63 0.05 -25.33
C GLU A 281 -24.76 0.99 -24.89
N THR A 282 -24.75 1.43 -23.63
CA THR A 282 -25.83 2.26 -23.02
C THR A 282 -25.43 3.70 -22.78
N LEU A 283 -24.19 4.08 -23.11
CA LEU A 283 -23.59 5.36 -22.74
C LEU A 283 -24.35 6.55 -23.35
N SER A 284 -24.92 7.40 -22.50
CA SER A 284 -25.58 8.64 -22.85
C SER A 284 -25.06 9.81 -22.01
N ARG A 285 -24.85 10.98 -22.63
CA ARG A 285 -24.40 12.20 -21.94
C ARG A 285 -25.27 12.59 -20.74
N ASN A 286 -26.56 12.31 -20.83
CA ASN A 286 -27.54 12.74 -19.83
C ASN A 286 -27.71 11.73 -18.68
N GLN A 287 -26.97 10.61 -18.67
CA GLN A 287 -27.14 9.49 -17.73
C GLN A 287 -25.82 8.90 -17.27
N LEU A 288 -24.81 9.73 -16.96
CA LEU A 288 -23.57 9.26 -16.36
C LEU A 288 -23.84 8.89 -14.90
N GLN A 289 -23.94 7.60 -14.62
CA GLN A 289 -24.37 7.10 -13.31
C GLN A 289 -23.20 6.65 -12.42
N ASN A 290 -22.03 6.39 -13.01
CA ASN A 290 -20.89 5.82 -12.33
C ASN A 290 -19.55 6.32 -12.91
N TYR A 291 -18.46 5.88 -12.26
CA TYR A 291 -17.11 6.30 -12.66
C TYR A 291 -16.70 5.78 -14.05
N ILE A 292 -17.07 4.53 -14.38
CA ILE A 292 -16.76 3.92 -15.69
C ILE A 292 -17.44 4.71 -16.81
N ASP A 293 -18.73 5.03 -16.67
CA ASP A 293 -19.47 5.86 -17.64
C ASP A 293 -18.76 7.18 -17.89
N SER A 294 -18.34 7.85 -16.80
CA SER A 294 -17.67 9.14 -16.87
C SER A 294 -16.33 9.06 -17.60
N MET A 295 -15.54 8.01 -17.36
CA MET A 295 -14.26 7.79 -18.05
C MET A 295 -14.46 7.47 -19.54
N LEU A 296 -15.43 6.63 -19.88
CA LEU A 296 -15.77 6.30 -21.25
C LEU A 296 -16.32 7.49 -22.02
N PHE A 297 -17.16 8.29 -21.39
CA PHE A 297 -17.67 9.51 -21.99
C PHE A 297 -16.54 10.53 -22.27
N LYS A 298 -15.60 10.66 -21.33
CA LYS A 298 -14.41 11.49 -21.53
C LYS A 298 -13.54 10.99 -22.66
N GLN A 299 -13.37 9.67 -22.79
CA GLN A 299 -12.67 9.03 -23.91
C GLN A 299 -13.30 9.41 -25.25
N GLN A 300 -14.64 9.33 -25.37
CA GLN A 300 -15.35 9.72 -26.59
C GLN A 300 -15.17 11.21 -26.93
N GLN A 301 -15.20 12.09 -25.91
CA GLN A 301 -14.99 13.54 -26.12
C GLN A 301 -13.59 13.88 -26.65
N GLU A 302 -12.56 13.20 -26.19
CA GLU A 302 -11.16 13.48 -26.59
C GLU A 302 -10.79 12.80 -27.92
N GLY A 303 -11.65 11.91 -28.44
CA GLY A 303 -11.44 11.15 -29.66
C GLY A 303 -10.48 9.98 -29.48
N GLU A 304 -10.72 8.88 -30.18
CA GLU A 304 -9.90 7.66 -30.09
C GLU A 304 -8.49 7.85 -30.68
N ASN A 305 -8.22 8.93 -31.39
CA ASN A 305 -7.06 9.12 -32.28
C ASN A 305 -5.92 9.98 -31.72
N GLY A 306 -5.99 10.44 -30.48
CA GLY A 306 -4.89 11.22 -29.89
C GLY A 306 -3.79 10.34 -29.30
N LYS A 307 -2.61 10.26 -29.90
CA LYS A 307 -1.38 9.64 -29.31
C LYS A 307 -1.02 10.21 -27.92
N LYS A 308 -1.82 11.09 -27.35
CA LYS A 308 -1.70 11.71 -26.01
C LYS A 308 -2.97 11.58 -25.17
N ASN A 309 -3.94 10.75 -25.56
CA ASN A 309 -5.17 10.61 -24.80
C ASN A 309 -4.90 9.86 -23.49
N SER A 310 -5.13 10.54 -22.36
CA SER A 310 -5.01 9.96 -21.01
C SER A 310 -6.15 8.98 -20.69
N PHE A 311 -7.18 8.88 -21.53
CA PHE A 311 -8.40 8.09 -21.29
C PHE A 311 -8.52 6.87 -22.22
N HIS A 312 -7.40 6.26 -22.62
CA HIS A 312 -7.38 5.00 -23.37
C HIS A 312 -7.76 3.81 -22.49
N ASN A 313 -8.31 2.74 -23.09
CA ASN A 313 -8.85 1.58 -22.36
C ASN A 313 -7.91 1.02 -21.28
N PRO A 314 -6.61 0.77 -21.53
CA PRO A 314 -5.71 0.27 -20.49
C PRO A 314 -5.62 1.19 -19.27
N ASN A 315 -5.64 2.53 -19.47
CA ASN A 315 -5.61 3.46 -18.35
C ASN A 315 -6.94 3.52 -17.58
N ILE A 316 -8.07 3.34 -18.27
CA ILE A 316 -9.39 3.25 -17.61
C ILE A 316 -9.42 1.99 -16.74
N VAL A 317 -9.08 0.81 -17.30
CA VAL A 317 -9.03 -0.46 -16.54
C VAL A 317 -8.11 -0.34 -15.32
N ALA A 318 -6.89 0.18 -15.51
CA ALA A 318 -5.93 0.36 -14.42
C ALA A 318 -6.44 1.33 -13.35
N SER A 319 -7.13 2.41 -13.74
CA SER A 319 -7.70 3.38 -12.80
C SER A 319 -8.85 2.79 -11.99
N VAL A 320 -9.74 2.02 -12.62
CA VAL A 320 -10.83 1.31 -11.93
C VAL A 320 -10.25 0.27 -10.98
N LEU A 321 -9.26 -0.53 -11.43
CA LEU A 321 -8.57 -1.52 -10.60
C LEU A 321 -7.95 -0.88 -9.35
N ASP A 322 -7.26 0.26 -9.51
CA ASP A 322 -6.67 1.00 -8.39
C ASP A 322 -7.72 1.42 -7.35
N LEU A 323 -8.87 1.91 -7.83
CA LEU A 323 -9.95 2.34 -6.96
C LEU A 323 -10.64 1.16 -6.26
N VAL A 324 -10.87 0.05 -6.98
CA VAL A 324 -11.39 -1.20 -6.40
C VAL A 324 -10.46 -1.70 -5.30
N MET A 325 -9.15 -1.78 -5.56
CA MET A 325 -8.15 -2.23 -4.58
C MET A 325 -8.10 -1.31 -3.36
N ALA A 326 -8.08 0.01 -3.57
CA ALA A 326 -7.95 0.98 -2.49
C ALA A 326 -9.18 1.02 -1.59
N GLY A 327 -10.38 1.09 -2.16
CA GLY A 327 -11.62 1.24 -1.41
C GLY A 327 -12.01 -0.02 -0.67
N THR A 328 -11.79 -1.20 -1.26
CA THR A 328 -12.09 -2.48 -0.62
C THR A 328 -11.22 -2.76 0.60
N GLU A 329 -9.91 -2.50 0.51
CA GLU A 329 -8.96 -2.94 1.54
C GLU A 329 -8.86 -1.99 2.73
N THR A 330 -8.75 -0.69 2.48
CA THR A 330 -8.29 0.25 3.53
C THR A 330 -9.34 0.53 4.59
N THR A 331 -10.58 0.86 4.20
CA THR A 331 -11.68 1.09 5.14
C THR A 331 -12.03 -0.18 5.90
N ALA A 332 -12.08 -1.33 5.19
CA ALA A 332 -12.30 -2.63 5.79
C ALA A 332 -11.27 -2.97 6.88
N THR A 333 -9.98 -2.83 6.58
CA THR A 333 -8.91 -3.08 7.55
C THR A 333 -9.03 -2.15 8.77
N THR A 334 -9.39 -0.89 8.56
CA THR A 334 -9.58 0.06 9.67
C THR A 334 -10.78 -0.33 10.56
N LEU A 335 -11.89 -0.78 9.97
CA LEU A 335 -13.04 -1.29 10.74
C LEU A 335 -12.71 -2.57 11.51
N GLN A 336 -11.92 -3.48 10.93
CA GLN A 336 -11.42 -4.67 11.64
C GLN A 336 -10.57 -4.29 12.85
N TRP A 337 -9.69 -3.29 12.70
CA TRP A 337 -8.93 -2.74 13.82
C TRP A 337 -9.84 -2.08 14.86
N ALA A 338 -10.86 -1.32 14.42
CA ALA A 338 -11.82 -0.70 15.35
C ALA A 338 -12.54 -1.77 16.20
N ALA A 339 -13.05 -2.82 15.58
CA ALA A 339 -13.70 -3.92 16.30
C ALA A 339 -12.72 -4.63 17.25
N LEU A 340 -11.48 -4.92 16.82
CA LEU A 340 -10.46 -5.52 17.68
C LEU A 340 -10.12 -4.62 18.88
N MET A 341 -10.01 -3.30 18.69
CA MET A 341 -9.77 -2.36 19.77
C MET A 341 -10.95 -2.30 20.74
N MET A 342 -12.19 -2.36 20.24
CA MET A 342 -13.37 -2.37 21.10
C MET A 342 -13.46 -3.65 21.95
N MET A 343 -13.07 -4.80 21.39
CA MET A 343 -12.94 -6.03 22.19
C MET A 343 -11.82 -5.94 23.24
N LYS A 344 -10.68 -5.36 22.86
CA LYS A 344 -9.48 -5.26 23.73
C LYS A 344 -9.64 -4.25 24.85
N TYR A 345 -10.42 -3.17 24.63
CA TYR A 345 -10.60 -2.04 25.54
C TYR A 345 -12.09 -1.76 25.79
N PRO A 346 -12.80 -2.64 26.54
CA PRO A 346 -14.26 -2.53 26.75
C PRO A 346 -14.64 -1.25 27.49
N GLU A 347 -13.75 -0.67 28.28
CA GLU A 347 -13.98 0.62 28.93
C GLU A 347 -14.04 1.79 27.93
N ILE A 348 -13.26 1.72 26.84
CA ILE A 348 -13.32 2.69 25.74
C ILE A 348 -14.61 2.48 24.95
N GLN A 349 -14.97 1.22 24.64
CA GLN A 349 -16.22 0.89 23.96
C GLN A 349 -17.42 1.44 24.72
N ARG A 350 -17.49 1.23 26.03
CA ARG A 350 -18.59 1.76 26.88
C ARG A 350 -18.71 3.28 26.82
N LYS A 351 -17.58 4.01 26.86
CA LYS A 351 -17.59 5.49 26.75
C LYS A 351 -18.11 5.94 25.39
N VAL A 352 -17.70 5.27 24.31
CA VAL A 352 -18.20 5.52 22.95
C VAL A 352 -19.70 5.28 22.90
N GLN A 353 -20.20 4.15 23.40
CA GLN A 353 -21.62 3.81 23.43
C GLN A 353 -22.46 4.80 24.23
N GLN A 354 -21.93 5.29 25.36
CA GLN A 354 -22.59 6.34 26.16
C GLN A 354 -22.71 7.66 25.37
N GLU A 355 -21.68 8.04 24.62
CA GLU A 355 -21.72 9.24 23.79
C GLU A 355 -22.71 9.05 22.60
N ILE A 356 -22.72 7.86 21.97
CA ILE A 356 -23.69 7.51 20.92
C ILE A 356 -25.12 7.62 21.46
N GLN A 357 -25.41 7.01 22.61
CA GLN A 357 -26.73 7.03 23.21
C GLN A 357 -27.19 8.46 23.52
N ARG A 358 -26.28 9.32 23.98
CA ARG A 358 -26.59 10.72 24.29
C ARG A 358 -26.90 11.56 23.06
N VAL A 359 -26.18 11.35 21.93
CA VAL A 359 -26.24 12.24 20.75
C VAL A 359 -27.17 11.67 19.67
N VAL A 360 -27.09 10.39 19.41
CA VAL A 360 -27.85 9.71 18.35
C VAL A 360 -29.10 9.01 18.90
N GLY A 361 -28.99 8.42 20.09
CA GLY A 361 -30.04 7.59 20.69
C GLY A 361 -30.17 6.23 19.97
N SER A 362 -31.31 5.57 20.16
CA SER A 362 -31.64 4.26 19.56
C SER A 362 -32.49 4.37 18.31
N GLU A 363 -33.23 5.50 18.10
CA GLU A 363 -34.31 5.63 17.14
C GLU A 363 -33.86 5.97 15.71
N ARG A 364 -32.75 6.67 15.57
CA ARG A 364 -32.24 7.10 14.27
C ARG A 364 -30.86 6.52 13.96
N LEU A 365 -30.51 6.46 12.68
CA LEU A 365 -29.17 6.16 12.26
C LEU A 365 -28.23 7.37 12.48
N PRO A 366 -26.92 7.13 12.71
CA PRO A 366 -25.93 8.19 12.80
C PRO A 366 -25.74 8.86 11.45
N VAL A 367 -25.58 10.18 11.44
CA VAL A 367 -25.14 10.95 10.26
C VAL A 367 -23.73 11.49 10.47
N TYR A 368 -23.02 11.77 9.41
CA TYR A 368 -21.60 12.18 9.50
C TYR A 368 -21.42 13.51 10.29
N GLU A 369 -22.44 14.36 10.30
CA GLU A 369 -22.44 15.61 11.03
C GLU A 369 -22.44 15.41 12.57
N ASP A 370 -22.97 14.29 13.07
CA ASP A 370 -23.02 13.96 14.51
C ASP A 370 -21.63 13.96 15.14
N ARG A 371 -20.56 13.70 14.35
CA ARG A 371 -19.18 13.72 14.84
C ARG A 371 -18.79 15.01 15.56
N LYS A 372 -19.42 16.14 15.23
CA LYS A 372 -19.16 17.43 15.85
C LYS A 372 -19.63 17.47 17.32
N GLN A 373 -20.62 16.67 17.66
CA GLN A 373 -21.19 16.53 19.00
C GLN A 373 -20.68 15.27 19.73
N MET A 374 -19.80 14.50 19.06
CA MET A 374 -19.25 13.24 19.55
C MET A 374 -17.71 13.28 19.59
N PRO A 375 -17.11 14.19 20.39
CA PRO A 375 -15.66 14.39 20.39
C PRO A 375 -14.87 13.14 20.78
N TYR A 376 -15.36 12.36 21.77
CA TYR A 376 -14.67 11.14 22.22
C TYR A 376 -14.72 10.04 21.18
N THR A 377 -15.87 9.82 20.56
CA THR A 377 -16.03 8.84 19.46
C THR A 377 -15.20 9.23 18.24
N ASN A 378 -15.20 10.51 17.89
CA ASN A 378 -14.35 11.01 16.81
C ASN A 378 -12.86 10.82 17.14
N ALA A 379 -12.45 11.09 18.36
CA ALA A 379 -11.09 10.86 18.85
C ALA A 379 -10.71 9.37 18.80
N MET A 380 -11.62 8.47 19.20
CA MET A 380 -11.42 7.02 19.15
C MET A 380 -11.18 6.55 17.69
N ILE A 381 -11.98 6.99 16.74
CA ILE A 381 -11.81 6.62 15.31
C ILE A 381 -10.46 7.13 14.78
N HIS A 382 -10.06 8.35 15.13
CA HIS A 382 -8.75 8.88 14.73
C HIS A 382 -7.61 8.10 15.39
N GLU A 383 -7.77 7.70 16.65
CA GLU A 383 -6.76 6.89 17.34
C GLU A 383 -6.63 5.48 16.77
N VAL A 384 -7.74 4.85 16.34
CA VAL A 384 -7.68 3.59 15.59
C VAL A 384 -6.82 3.75 14.34
N GLN A 385 -7.04 4.79 13.56
CA GLN A 385 -6.24 5.05 12.35
C GLN A 385 -4.77 5.35 12.66
N ARG A 386 -4.49 6.13 13.70
CA ARG A 386 -3.12 6.43 14.15
C ARG A 386 -2.39 5.16 14.60
N PHE A 387 -2.98 4.42 15.51
CA PHE A 387 -2.37 3.26 16.14
C PHE A 387 -2.25 2.08 15.19
N SER A 388 -3.25 1.82 14.35
CA SER A 388 -3.16 0.76 13.35
C SER A 388 -2.13 1.09 12.26
N SER A 389 -2.02 2.38 11.88
CA SER A 389 -1.09 2.84 10.81
C SER A 389 -1.11 1.89 9.61
N ILE A 390 -2.31 1.65 9.06
CA ILE A 390 -2.56 0.56 8.09
C ILE A 390 -1.68 0.63 6.84
N VAL A 391 -1.26 1.84 6.41
CA VAL A 391 -0.30 2.05 5.32
C VAL A 391 0.99 2.58 5.91
N GLN A 392 2.03 1.72 5.97
CA GLN A 392 3.31 2.06 6.58
C GLN A 392 4.09 3.12 5.82
N HIS A 393 4.10 3.00 4.51
CA HIS A 393 4.70 3.92 3.56
C HIS A 393 4.11 3.69 2.17
N PHE A 394 4.10 4.71 1.35
CA PHE A 394 3.76 4.58 -0.06
C PHE A 394 4.88 5.26 -0.88
N PRO A 395 5.70 4.49 -1.62
CA PRO A 395 6.95 4.97 -2.17
C PRO A 395 6.75 6.14 -3.13
N ARG A 396 7.69 7.08 -3.09
CA ARG A 396 7.86 8.19 -4.02
C ARG A 396 9.12 8.00 -4.84
N CYS A 397 9.29 8.85 -5.84
CA CYS A 397 10.51 8.94 -6.62
C CYS A 397 10.82 10.42 -6.91
N THR A 398 12.09 10.79 -6.92
CA THR A 398 12.48 12.14 -7.30
C THR A 398 12.24 12.38 -8.79
N ALA A 399 11.44 13.41 -9.11
CA ALA A 399 11.14 13.80 -10.50
C ALA A 399 12.27 14.59 -11.15
N VAL A 400 13.12 15.22 -10.34
CA VAL A 400 14.28 16.04 -10.72
C VAL A 400 15.42 15.84 -9.72
N ASP A 401 16.63 16.25 -10.09
CA ASP A 401 17.74 16.37 -9.15
C ASP A 401 17.36 17.35 -8.04
N THR A 402 17.52 16.94 -6.80
CA THR A 402 16.96 17.66 -5.65
C THR A 402 17.97 17.82 -4.52
N HIS A 403 18.00 19.01 -3.91
CA HIS A 403 18.68 19.24 -2.64
C HIS A 403 17.65 19.19 -1.50
N PHE A 404 17.87 18.28 -0.56
CA PHE A 404 16.98 18.07 0.58
C PHE A 404 17.79 17.95 1.87
N ARG A 405 17.58 18.85 2.81
CA ARG A 405 18.27 18.88 4.12
C ARG A 405 19.80 18.80 4.01
N GLY A 406 20.36 19.52 3.05
CA GLY A 406 21.82 19.54 2.81
C GLY A 406 22.37 18.38 1.97
N TYR A 407 21.52 17.41 1.61
CA TYR A 407 21.90 16.27 0.76
C TYR A 407 21.47 16.48 -0.68
N PHE A 408 22.25 15.96 -1.61
CA PHE A 408 21.88 15.87 -3.03
C PHE A 408 21.27 14.51 -3.31
N ILE A 409 20.06 14.50 -3.86
CA ILE A 409 19.30 13.28 -4.22
C ILE A 409 19.05 13.34 -5.74
N PRO A 410 19.69 12.45 -6.53
CA PRO A 410 19.50 12.43 -7.98
C PRO A 410 18.05 12.15 -8.40
N LYS A 411 17.67 12.64 -9.57
CA LYS A 411 16.42 12.25 -10.25
C LYS A 411 16.32 10.72 -10.36
N GLY A 412 15.10 10.20 -10.22
CA GLY A 412 14.85 8.75 -10.31
C GLY A 412 15.20 7.97 -9.05
N THR A 413 15.60 8.64 -7.96
CA THR A 413 15.87 7.97 -6.68
C THR A 413 14.55 7.63 -5.99
N PRO A 414 14.29 6.34 -5.67
CA PRO A 414 13.15 5.95 -4.85
C PRO A 414 13.26 6.54 -3.44
N VAL A 415 12.14 7.06 -2.93
CA VAL A 415 12.05 7.67 -1.61
C VAL A 415 10.92 7.03 -0.83
N PHE A 416 11.21 6.56 0.38
CA PHE A 416 10.26 5.87 1.26
C PHE A 416 9.92 6.76 2.45
N PRO A 417 8.85 7.58 2.35
CA PRO A 417 8.35 8.35 3.48
C PRO A 417 7.64 7.42 4.45
N SER A 418 8.19 7.21 5.63
CA SER A 418 7.63 6.34 6.66
C SER A 418 6.47 7.04 7.37
N LEU A 419 5.22 6.75 6.95
CA LEU A 419 4.03 7.30 7.59
C LEU A 419 3.86 6.76 9.01
N THR A 420 4.21 5.49 9.25
CA THR A 420 4.22 4.92 10.60
C THR A 420 5.10 5.73 11.54
N SER A 421 6.28 6.17 11.07
CA SER A 421 7.17 6.97 11.92
C SER A 421 6.59 8.33 12.31
N VAL A 422 5.70 8.88 11.49
CA VAL A 422 4.97 10.12 11.80
C VAL A 422 3.86 9.86 12.84
N LEU A 423 3.10 8.77 12.64
CA LEU A 423 2.01 8.39 13.53
C LEU A 423 2.49 7.84 14.88
N TYR A 424 3.79 7.51 15.00
CA TYR A 424 4.46 7.06 16.21
C TYR A 424 5.59 8.00 16.67
N ASP A 425 5.64 9.23 16.15
CA ASP A 425 6.66 10.22 16.48
C ASP A 425 6.52 10.70 17.93
N GLU A 426 7.52 10.38 18.75
CA GLU A 426 7.55 10.72 20.18
C GLU A 426 7.55 12.25 20.43
N THR A 427 7.88 13.06 19.41
CA THR A 427 7.79 14.53 19.49
C THR A 427 6.37 15.07 19.27
N GLN A 428 5.48 14.24 18.72
CA GLN A 428 4.11 14.61 18.33
C GLN A 428 3.05 13.93 19.20
N TRP A 429 3.35 12.76 19.77
CA TRP A 429 2.42 11.92 20.51
C TRP A 429 2.97 11.59 21.89
N GLU A 430 2.21 11.86 22.94
CA GLU A 430 2.63 11.65 24.34
C GLU A 430 2.87 10.17 24.67
N THR A 431 2.00 9.29 24.16
CA THR A 431 2.06 7.84 24.38
C THR A 431 1.98 7.08 23.06
N PRO A 432 2.95 7.25 22.13
CA PRO A 432 2.83 6.82 20.73
C PRO A 432 2.55 5.32 20.57
N TYR A 433 3.02 4.50 21.51
CA TYR A 433 2.89 3.03 21.49
C TYR A 433 1.68 2.50 22.28
N ARG A 434 0.82 3.39 22.81
CA ARG A 434 -0.43 3.01 23.48
C ARG A 434 -1.63 3.48 22.69
N PHE A 435 -2.69 2.67 22.70
CA PHE A 435 -4.00 3.07 22.18
C PHE A 435 -4.65 4.03 23.18
N ASN A 436 -4.73 5.31 22.83
CA ASN A 436 -5.18 6.35 23.73
C ASN A 436 -5.98 7.43 22.96
N PRO A 437 -7.31 7.37 22.95
CA PRO A 437 -8.14 8.39 22.31
C PRO A 437 -7.87 9.83 22.77
N ASN A 438 -7.33 10.02 24.00
CA ASN A 438 -7.03 11.36 24.51
C ASN A 438 -5.95 12.10 23.71
N HIS A 439 -5.18 11.43 22.84
CA HIS A 439 -4.31 12.12 21.89
C HIS A 439 -5.04 13.14 21.02
N PHE A 440 -6.35 12.96 20.83
CA PHE A 440 -7.19 13.80 19.98
C PHE A 440 -8.24 14.60 20.79
N LEU A 441 -8.00 14.80 22.09
CA LEU A 441 -8.83 15.62 22.95
C LEU A 441 -7.99 16.71 23.61
N ASP A 442 -8.60 17.90 23.76
CA ASP A 442 -8.03 18.95 24.59
C ASP A 442 -8.40 18.75 26.07
N ALA A 443 -7.95 19.68 26.95
CA ALA A 443 -8.22 19.60 28.38
C ALA A 443 -9.71 19.69 28.73
N GLU A 444 -10.52 20.32 27.87
CA GLU A 444 -11.97 20.47 28.00
C GLU A 444 -12.75 19.28 27.38
N GLY A 445 -12.04 18.26 26.84
CA GLY A 445 -12.63 17.08 26.21
C GLY A 445 -13.20 17.33 24.81
N LYS A 446 -12.84 18.45 24.16
CA LYS A 446 -13.22 18.74 22.77
C LYS A 446 -12.22 18.09 21.81
N PHE A 447 -12.69 17.76 20.62
CA PHE A 447 -11.84 17.17 19.60
C PHE A 447 -10.72 18.13 19.15
N LEU A 448 -9.47 17.64 19.24
CA LEU A 448 -8.26 18.37 18.87
C LEU A 448 -7.66 17.79 17.57
N LYS A 449 -7.61 18.60 16.53
CA LYS A 449 -6.91 18.22 15.29
C LYS A 449 -5.40 18.26 15.49
N LYS A 450 -4.70 17.20 15.06
CA LYS A 450 -3.23 17.08 15.10
C LYS A 450 -2.66 17.13 13.70
N ASP A 451 -1.70 18.00 13.44
CA ASP A 451 -1.04 18.13 12.12
C ASP A 451 -0.22 16.89 11.74
N ALA A 452 0.32 16.19 12.74
CA ALA A 452 1.03 14.93 12.55
C ALA A 452 0.11 13.73 12.29
N PHE A 453 -1.21 13.91 12.27
CA PHE A 453 -2.16 12.86 11.92
C PHE A 453 -2.24 12.68 10.39
N LEU A 454 -1.35 11.86 9.84
CA LEU A 454 -1.17 11.67 8.41
C LEU A 454 -1.49 10.23 7.89
N PRO A 455 -2.57 9.58 8.32
CA PRO A 455 -2.90 8.22 7.83
C PRO A 455 -3.24 8.22 6.33
N PHE A 456 -3.66 9.36 5.77
CA PHE A 456 -3.97 9.56 4.35
C PHE A 456 -2.83 10.18 3.56
N SER A 457 -1.62 10.29 4.15
CA SER A 457 -0.48 11.02 3.59
C SER A 457 -0.81 12.52 3.38
N ILE A 458 0.11 13.27 2.77
CA ILE A 458 -0.06 14.69 2.44
C ILE A 458 0.52 15.02 1.07
N GLY A 459 0.25 16.25 0.62
CA GLY A 459 0.77 16.79 -0.64
C GLY A 459 0.01 16.27 -1.87
N ARG A 460 0.63 16.40 -3.03
CA ARG A 460 -0.05 16.19 -4.32
C ARG A 460 -0.52 14.76 -4.58
N ARG A 461 0.06 13.77 -3.91
CA ARG A 461 -0.27 12.34 -3.99
C ARG A 461 -0.94 11.82 -2.71
N ASN A 462 -1.57 12.71 -1.93
CA ASN A 462 -2.39 12.29 -0.79
C ASN A 462 -3.55 11.39 -1.23
N CYS A 463 -4.18 10.70 -0.29
CA CYS A 463 -5.31 9.83 -0.54
C CYS A 463 -6.43 10.56 -1.28
N LEU A 464 -6.92 9.96 -2.37
CA LEU A 464 -8.01 10.49 -3.17
C LEU A 464 -9.36 10.30 -2.48
N GLY A 465 -9.51 9.17 -1.76
CA GLY A 465 -10.72 8.75 -1.06
C GLY A 465 -10.81 9.21 0.40
N GLU A 466 -9.98 10.14 0.88
CA GLU A 466 -9.94 10.53 2.30
C GLU A 466 -11.32 10.95 2.84
N ASN A 467 -12.06 11.78 2.11
CA ASN A 467 -13.39 12.25 2.54
C ASN A 467 -14.40 11.12 2.63
N LEU A 468 -14.38 10.20 1.65
CA LEU A 468 -15.24 9.03 1.65
C LEU A 468 -14.91 8.11 2.84
N ALA A 469 -13.63 7.76 3.00
CA ALA A 469 -13.19 6.90 4.08
C ALA A 469 -13.52 7.45 5.48
N ARG A 470 -13.37 8.77 5.69
CA ARG A 470 -13.75 9.41 6.96
C ARG A 470 -15.26 9.30 7.24
N MET A 471 -16.08 9.45 6.22
CA MET A 471 -17.54 9.31 6.33
C MET A 471 -17.93 7.85 6.59
N GLU A 472 -17.40 6.91 5.81
CA GLU A 472 -17.64 5.47 6.01
C GLU A 472 -17.23 5.00 7.40
N LEU A 473 -16.00 5.33 7.83
CA LEU A 473 -15.49 4.93 9.13
C LEU A 473 -16.34 5.45 10.27
N PHE A 474 -16.80 6.70 10.18
CA PHE A 474 -17.65 7.27 11.22
C PHE A 474 -19.02 6.57 11.23
N ILE A 475 -19.71 6.52 10.10
CA ILE A 475 -21.08 5.98 10.02
C ILE A 475 -21.11 4.48 10.35
N PHE A 476 -20.19 3.68 9.79
CA PHE A 476 -20.16 2.25 10.08
C PHE A 476 -19.75 1.95 11.53
N ALA A 477 -18.70 2.61 12.06
CA ALA A 477 -18.27 2.35 13.43
C ALA A 477 -19.36 2.77 14.45
N VAL A 478 -19.95 3.95 14.26
CA VAL A 478 -21.00 4.45 15.17
C VAL A 478 -22.27 3.61 15.04
N GLY A 479 -22.71 3.29 13.81
CA GLY A 479 -23.91 2.49 13.59
C GLY A 479 -23.80 1.06 14.13
N LEU A 480 -22.62 0.44 14.00
CA LEU A 480 -22.37 -0.87 14.59
C LEU A 480 -22.33 -0.79 16.13
N LEU A 481 -21.64 0.19 16.72
CA LEU A 481 -21.55 0.35 18.18
C LEU A 481 -22.85 0.87 18.83
N GLN A 482 -23.76 1.45 18.03
CA GLN A 482 -25.11 1.79 18.45
C GLN A 482 -25.95 0.52 18.69
N ARG A 483 -25.74 -0.51 17.87
CA ARG A 483 -26.55 -1.73 17.84
C ARG A 483 -25.92 -2.90 18.57
N PHE A 484 -24.58 -2.94 18.65
CA PHE A 484 -23.84 -4.09 19.16
C PHE A 484 -22.72 -3.67 20.12
N THR A 485 -22.49 -4.54 21.11
CA THR A 485 -21.28 -4.58 21.92
C THR A 485 -20.38 -5.68 21.40
N PHE A 486 -19.19 -5.34 20.94
CA PHE A 486 -18.21 -6.31 20.46
C PHE A 486 -17.46 -6.95 21.64
N GLN A 487 -17.40 -8.28 21.61
CA GLN A 487 -16.75 -9.09 22.65
C GLN A 487 -15.85 -10.15 22.01
N ALA A 488 -14.82 -10.55 22.74
CA ALA A 488 -14.00 -11.70 22.39
C ALA A 488 -14.86 -12.98 22.37
N PRO A 489 -14.54 -13.96 21.51
CA PRO A 489 -15.23 -15.24 21.49
C PRO A 489 -15.18 -15.95 22.84
N PRO A 490 -16.14 -16.82 23.16
CA PRO A 490 -16.14 -17.61 24.39
C PRO A 490 -14.82 -18.36 24.59
N GLY A 491 -14.26 -18.27 25.78
CA GLY A 491 -12.97 -18.90 26.13
C GLY A 491 -11.73 -18.06 25.82
N MET A 492 -11.87 -16.90 25.17
CA MET A 492 -10.80 -15.94 24.92
C MET A 492 -10.97 -14.72 25.83
N ARG A 493 -9.91 -14.33 26.53
CA ARG A 493 -9.91 -13.11 27.37
C ARG A 493 -9.39 -11.93 26.56
N GLU A 494 -9.71 -10.72 27.00
CA GLU A 494 -9.23 -9.47 26.40
C GLU A 494 -7.69 -9.43 26.34
N GLU A 495 -7.01 -9.99 27.35
CA GLU A 495 -5.55 -10.08 27.43
C GLU A 495 -4.95 -10.93 26.31
N ASP A 496 -5.66 -11.97 25.87
CA ASP A 496 -5.22 -12.91 24.84
C ASP A 496 -5.28 -12.30 23.42
N LEU A 497 -6.04 -11.18 23.26
CA LEU A 497 -6.12 -10.42 22.02
C LEU A 497 -4.82 -9.65 21.78
N GLN A 498 -3.99 -10.15 20.88
CA GLN A 498 -2.72 -9.51 20.52
C GLN A 498 -2.93 -8.51 19.39
N LEU A 499 -2.36 -7.30 19.53
CA LEU A 499 -2.40 -6.24 18.52
C LEU A 499 -1.26 -6.42 17.49
N THR A 500 -1.08 -7.64 17.01
CA THR A 500 -0.10 -8.02 15.99
C THR A 500 -0.73 -8.02 14.61
N THR A 501 0.09 -8.04 13.57
CA THR A 501 -0.36 -7.90 12.19
C THR A 501 0.02 -9.11 11.34
N GLU A 502 -0.87 -9.48 10.40
CA GLU A 502 -0.54 -10.41 9.33
C GLU A 502 0.25 -9.71 8.21
N PRO A 503 1.13 -10.44 7.51
CA PRO A 503 1.79 -9.92 6.31
C PRO A 503 0.75 -9.63 5.22
N ALA A 504 0.63 -8.37 4.84
CA ALA A 504 -0.20 -7.92 3.73
C ALA A 504 0.31 -6.56 3.23
N PHE A 505 -0.27 -6.01 2.18
CA PHE A 505 -0.01 -4.65 1.72
C PHE A 505 -0.34 -3.60 2.79
N THR A 506 -1.49 -3.80 3.46
CA THR A 506 -1.88 -3.06 4.66
C THR A 506 -1.50 -3.82 5.92
N ARG A 507 -1.37 -3.11 7.03
CA ARG A 507 -1.23 -3.75 8.36
C ARG A 507 -2.59 -4.28 8.80
N ARG A 508 -2.94 -5.46 8.35
CA ARG A 508 -4.15 -6.17 8.80
C ARG A 508 -3.96 -6.69 10.23
N PRO A 509 -4.98 -6.64 11.09
CA PRO A 509 -4.91 -7.36 12.35
C PRO A 509 -4.86 -8.87 12.09
N HIS A 510 -4.36 -9.66 13.03
CA HIS A 510 -4.53 -11.12 12.97
C HIS A 510 -6.00 -11.49 12.82
N SER A 511 -6.23 -12.63 12.16
CA SER A 511 -7.58 -13.18 11.96
C SER A 511 -8.20 -13.59 13.30
N TYR A 512 -8.92 -12.68 13.93
CA TYR A 512 -9.77 -12.97 15.07
C TYR A 512 -11.23 -13.09 14.65
N SER A 513 -11.98 -13.88 15.41
CA SER A 513 -13.44 -13.79 15.43
C SER A 513 -13.90 -12.79 16.49
N THR A 514 -15.07 -12.24 16.31
CA THR A 514 -15.75 -11.36 17.27
C THR A 514 -17.17 -11.84 17.49
N CYS A 515 -17.69 -11.63 18.68
CA CYS A 515 -19.13 -11.74 18.95
C CYS A 515 -19.72 -10.32 18.97
N ALA A 516 -20.87 -10.14 18.34
CA ALA A 516 -21.64 -8.90 18.37
C ALA A 516 -22.91 -9.14 19.18
N VAL A 517 -22.91 -8.70 20.43
CA VAL A 517 -24.06 -8.84 21.32
C VAL A 517 -24.94 -7.59 21.17
N PRO A 518 -26.26 -7.71 20.94
CA PRO A 518 -27.13 -6.55 20.86
C PRO A 518 -26.97 -5.63 22.09
N THR A 519 -26.87 -4.33 21.85
CA THR A 519 -26.87 -3.33 22.94
C THR A 519 -28.28 -3.15 23.42
N ASN A 520 -28.52 -3.28 24.73
CA ASN A 520 -29.84 -3.10 25.38
C ASN A 520 -30.29 -1.64 25.29
#